data_4d8413193928d27590b9a5fc85ab84d3
#
_entry.id   4d8413193928d27590b9a5fc85ab84d3
#
_cell.length_a   1.000
_cell.length_b   1.000
_cell.length_c   1.000
_cell.angle_alpha   90.00
_cell.angle_beta   90.00
_cell.angle_gamma   90.00
#
_symmetry.space_group_name_H-M   'P 1'
#
loop_
_entity.id
_entity.type
_entity.pdbx_description
1 polymer ?
#
loop_
_entity_poly.entity_id
_entity_poly.type
_entity_poly.pdbx_seq_one_letter_code
_entity_poly.pdbx_strand_id
1 'polypeptide(L)'
;MYKQSLLKPNTLFRIFAAFILLLIVMLCLSLFNYYQALVQSRQASLNSMASRLAYQIEDYRYQASHIYKIANNKSSTPSADQLAVTGIRHDIFWLSSANQSIDAIVFGNNKQSSNVLASKLANYMEIVWGARNEYNSMYYLNGLDNTLVLVTTHSILKPELRFKESYLTLTAEEKRADMLTQSTLLDRREIISNIQKYSPDNLFYYTYRLMFNSPGQLTSVISFDISINSLIPPNLNGDFFTINTRPASTGSNEPHTTWVGTNLIFSHPIDGTSYQLYYHVSLKSIIFNVIGYNLWLMTGMLIMIFFALLIMLFIRKRLISPNTNML
;
A
#
# COMPACT_ATOMS: atom_id res chain seq x y z
N MET A 1 -65.99 -28.27 29.78
CA MET A 1 -65.36 -27.29 30.70
C MET A 1 -63.85 -27.22 30.40
N TYR A 2 -63.44 -26.38 29.48
CA TYR A 2 -62.01 -26.15 29.20
C TYR A 2 -61.48 -25.19 30.25
N LYS A 3 -60.64 -25.66 31.14
CA LYS A 3 -59.90 -24.86 32.08
C LYS A 3 -58.83 -24.11 31.27
N GLN A 4 -59.11 -22.87 30.82
CA GLN A 4 -58.11 -21.97 30.31
C GLN A 4 -57.14 -21.65 31.46
N SER A 5 -55.99 -22.29 31.45
CA SER A 5 -54.87 -21.89 32.29
C SER A 5 -54.33 -20.56 31.73
N LEU A 6 -54.95 -19.44 32.12
CA LEU A 6 -54.46 -18.09 31.86
C LEU A 6 -53.08 -17.99 32.48
N LEU A 7 -52.06 -17.98 31.62
CA LEU A 7 -50.68 -17.70 31.99
C LEU A 7 -50.66 -16.45 32.86
N LYS A 8 -50.13 -16.53 34.08
CA LYS A 8 -50.03 -15.38 34.98
C LYS A 8 -49.30 -14.23 34.25
N PRO A 9 -49.75 -12.95 34.35
CA PRO A 9 -49.15 -11.81 33.62
C PRO A 9 -47.64 -11.68 33.84
N ASN A 10 -47.13 -12.09 35.01
CA ASN A 10 -45.69 -12.11 35.29
C ASN A 10 -44.91 -13.16 34.46
N THR A 11 -45.55 -14.30 34.10
CA THR A 11 -44.92 -15.34 33.27
C THR A 11 -44.82 -14.87 31.82
N LEU A 12 -45.85 -14.22 31.30
CA LEU A 12 -45.85 -13.59 29.97
C LEU A 12 -44.76 -12.55 29.85
N PHE A 13 -44.67 -11.65 30.84
CA PHE A 13 -43.62 -10.64 30.89
C PHE A 13 -42.19 -11.23 30.85
N ARG A 14 -41.94 -12.29 31.62
CA ARG A 14 -40.65 -13.00 31.65
C ARG A 14 -40.33 -13.63 30.29
N ILE A 15 -41.33 -14.21 29.60
CA ILE A 15 -41.13 -14.78 28.25
C ILE A 15 -40.73 -13.70 27.24
N PHE A 16 -41.43 -12.56 27.23
CA PHE A 16 -41.09 -11.45 26.36
C PHE A 16 -39.72 -10.85 26.68
N ALA A 17 -39.37 -10.66 27.94
CA ALA A 17 -38.05 -10.18 28.37
C ALA A 17 -36.93 -11.16 27.92
N ALA A 18 -37.15 -12.46 28.08
CA ALA A 18 -36.22 -13.50 27.62
C ALA A 18 -36.05 -13.47 26.08
N PHE A 19 -37.15 -13.26 25.34
CA PHE A 19 -37.13 -13.16 23.88
C PHE A 19 -36.32 -11.92 23.41
N ILE A 20 -36.56 -10.75 24.02
CA ILE A 20 -35.82 -9.52 23.72
C ILE A 20 -34.32 -9.70 24.05
N LEU A 21 -34.00 -10.30 25.19
CA LEU A 21 -32.63 -10.61 25.58
C LEU A 21 -31.94 -11.52 24.54
N LEU A 22 -32.64 -12.56 24.07
CA LEU A 22 -32.14 -13.48 23.05
C LEU A 22 -31.83 -12.74 21.74
N LEU A 23 -32.71 -11.84 21.28
CA LEU A 23 -32.48 -11.02 20.10
C LEU A 23 -31.26 -10.13 20.25
N ILE A 24 -31.06 -9.50 21.41
CA ILE A 24 -29.88 -8.67 21.70
C ILE A 24 -28.60 -9.53 21.66
N VAL A 25 -28.64 -10.72 22.28
CA VAL A 25 -27.48 -11.63 22.26
C VAL A 25 -27.16 -12.08 20.83
N MET A 26 -28.16 -12.43 20.02
CA MET A 26 -27.96 -12.80 18.62
C MET A 26 -27.36 -11.64 17.81
N LEU A 27 -27.83 -10.40 18.05
CA LEU A 27 -27.28 -9.20 17.41
C LEU A 27 -25.81 -9.01 17.79
N CYS A 28 -25.49 -9.08 19.07
CA CYS A 28 -24.09 -8.94 19.55
C CYS A 28 -23.17 -10.01 18.94
N LEU A 29 -23.64 -11.26 18.88
CA LEU A 29 -22.88 -12.35 18.25
C LEU A 29 -22.68 -12.12 16.75
N SER A 30 -23.70 -11.64 16.04
CA SER A 30 -23.59 -11.31 14.61
C SER A 30 -22.57 -10.19 14.34
N LEU A 31 -22.65 -9.11 15.13
CA LEU A 31 -21.71 -7.99 15.04
C LEU A 31 -20.27 -8.42 15.34
N PHE A 32 -20.09 -9.25 16.36
CA PHE A 32 -18.79 -9.79 16.75
C PHE A 32 -18.21 -10.71 15.67
N ASN A 33 -19.00 -11.62 15.12
CA ASN A 33 -18.58 -12.52 14.05
C ASN A 33 -18.19 -11.76 12.79
N TYR A 34 -18.96 -10.73 12.44
CA TYR A 34 -18.63 -9.88 11.30
C TYR A 34 -17.34 -9.08 11.54
N TYR A 35 -17.15 -8.53 12.75
CA TYR A 35 -15.92 -7.86 13.12
C TYR A 35 -14.72 -8.80 12.98
N GLN A 36 -14.81 -10.02 13.49
CA GLN A 36 -13.74 -11.02 13.34
C GLN A 36 -13.46 -11.37 11.88
N ALA A 37 -14.50 -11.58 11.08
CA ALA A 37 -14.36 -11.83 9.64
C ALA A 37 -13.70 -10.66 8.91
N LEU A 38 -14.05 -9.40 9.28
CA LEU A 38 -13.43 -8.20 8.75
C LEU A 38 -11.93 -8.16 9.07
N VAL A 39 -11.55 -8.40 10.33
CA VAL A 39 -10.15 -8.42 10.78
C VAL A 39 -9.36 -9.48 10.03
N GLN A 40 -9.88 -10.70 9.95
CA GLN A 40 -9.23 -11.80 9.23
C GLN A 40 -9.06 -11.51 7.73
N SER A 41 -10.08 -10.96 7.09
CA SER A 41 -10.03 -10.57 5.68
C SER A 41 -8.98 -9.50 5.43
N ARG A 42 -8.87 -8.49 6.30
CA ARG A 42 -7.85 -7.43 6.20
C ARG A 42 -6.45 -8.00 6.40
N GLN A 43 -6.27 -8.88 7.37
CA GLN A 43 -4.99 -9.53 7.63
C GLN A 43 -4.55 -10.42 6.47
N ALA A 44 -5.47 -11.17 5.87
CA ALA A 44 -5.18 -11.98 4.68
C ALA A 44 -4.79 -11.11 3.47
N SER A 45 -5.47 -9.97 3.25
CA SER A 45 -5.13 -9.01 2.20
C SER A 45 -3.75 -8.40 2.42
N LEU A 46 -3.42 -8.04 3.67
CA LEU A 46 -2.11 -7.49 4.02
C LEU A 46 -0.99 -8.52 3.83
N ASN A 47 -1.23 -9.77 4.22
CA ASN A 47 -0.30 -10.88 4.00
C ASN A 47 -0.01 -11.06 2.50
N SER A 48 -1.06 -11.11 1.67
CA SER A 48 -0.90 -11.23 0.22
C SER A 48 -0.10 -10.06 -0.37
N MET A 49 -0.34 -8.84 0.09
CA MET A 49 0.40 -7.66 -0.35
C MET A 49 1.85 -7.71 0.10
N ALA A 50 2.12 -8.05 1.37
CA ALA A 50 3.48 -8.17 1.92
C ALA A 50 4.31 -9.24 1.17
N SER A 51 3.70 -10.39 0.86
CA SER A 51 4.36 -11.45 0.09
C SER A 51 4.70 -11.01 -1.33
N ARG A 52 3.80 -10.28 -1.99
CA ARG A 52 4.05 -9.74 -3.33
C ARG A 52 5.14 -8.65 -3.30
N LEU A 53 5.14 -7.79 -2.28
CA LEU A 53 6.22 -6.80 -2.08
C LEU A 53 7.57 -7.49 -1.84
N ALA A 54 7.61 -8.55 -1.03
CA ALA A 54 8.83 -9.33 -0.80
C ALA A 54 9.39 -9.90 -2.12
N TYR A 55 8.51 -10.46 -2.97
CA TYR A 55 8.90 -10.96 -4.28
C TYR A 55 9.40 -9.85 -5.21
N GLN A 56 8.71 -8.69 -5.26
CA GLN A 56 9.16 -7.54 -6.05
C GLN A 56 10.53 -7.03 -5.60
N ILE A 57 10.75 -6.92 -4.29
CA ILE A 57 12.03 -6.46 -3.73
C ILE A 57 13.16 -7.42 -4.11
N GLU A 58 12.92 -8.73 -4.08
CA GLU A 58 13.92 -9.71 -4.50
C GLU A 58 14.25 -9.60 -5.99
N ASP A 59 13.23 -9.40 -6.84
CA ASP A 59 13.42 -9.16 -8.28
C ASP A 59 14.24 -7.88 -8.52
N TYR A 60 13.92 -6.77 -7.85
CA TYR A 60 14.68 -5.52 -7.97
C TYR A 60 16.10 -5.61 -7.38
N ARG A 61 16.32 -6.43 -6.35
CA ARG A 61 17.65 -6.74 -5.83
C ARG A 61 18.50 -7.43 -6.89
N TYR A 62 17.91 -8.40 -7.60
CA TYR A 62 18.55 -9.07 -8.72
C TYR A 62 18.84 -8.09 -9.86
N GLN A 63 17.86 -7.29 -10.27
CA GLN A 63 18.02 -6.28 -11.33
C GLN A 63 19.11 -5.26 -10.98
N ALA A 64 19.15 -4.74 -9.75
CA ALA A 64 20.18 -3.80 -9.28
C ALA A 64 21.58 -4.43 -9.39
N SER A 65 21.73 -5.69 -8.99
CA SER A 65 23.00 -6.39 -9.11
C SER A 65 23.45 -6.56 -10.57
N HIS A 66 22.49 -6.77 -11.46
CA HIS A 66 22.76 -6.88 -12.90
C HIS A 66 23.12 -5.51 -13.53
N ILE A 67 22.39 -4.45 -13.18
CA ILE A 67 22.68 -3.07 -13.57
C ILE A 67 24.09 -2.67 -13.13
N TYR A 68 24.47 -3.00 -11.90
CA TYR A 68 25.82 -2.76 -11.40
C TYR A 68 26.90 -3.45 -12.25
N LYS A 69 26.67 -4.69 -12.65
CA LYS A 69 27.59 -5.42 -13.53
C LYS A 69 27.66 -4.78 -14.92
N ILE A 70 26.54 -4.37 -15.50
CA ILE A 70 26.50 -3.64 -16.79
C ILE A 70 27.32 -2.35 -16.70
N ALA A 71 27.12 -1.57 -15.62
CA ALA A 71 27.80 -0.29 -15.43
C ALA A 71 29.34 -0.44 -15.30
N ASN A 72 29.79 -1.51 -14.65
CA ASN A 72 31.22 -1.76 -14.42
C ASN A 72 31.91 -2.53 -15.56
N ASN A 73 31.17 -3.09 -16.51
CA ASN A 73 31.75 -3.83 -17.62
C ASN A 73 32.25 -2.87 -18.72
N LYS A 74 33.56 -2.59 -18.72
CA LYS A 74 34.24 -1.72 -19.70
C LYS A 74 34.42 -2.35 -21.09
N SER A 75 34.20 -3.66 -21.23
CA SER A 75 34.61 -4.41 -22.43
C SER A 75 33.54 -4.56 -23.51
N SER A 76 32.34 -4.01 -23.34
CA SER A 76 31.31 -4.13 -24.37
C SER A 76 31.45 -3.00 -25.40
N THR A 77 31.83 -3.34 -26.63
CA THR A 77 31.63 -2.51 -27.82
C THR A 77 30.22 -1.93 -27.84
N PRO A 78 30.04 -0.66 -28.27
CA PRO A 78 28.70 -0.10 -28.46
C PRO A 78 27.93 -1.02 -29.41
N SER A 79 26.82 -1.58 -28.96
CA SER A 79 25.91 -2.27 -29.87
C SER A 79 25.32 -1.27 -30.86
N ALA A 80 24.99 -1.72 -32.06
CA ALA A 80 24.53 -0.90 -33.18
C ALA A 80 23.27 -0.05 -32.89
N ASP A 81 22.57 -0.33 -31.79
CA ASP A 81 21.34 0.38 -31.35
C ASP A 81 21.67 1.48 -30.32
N GLN A 82 22.45 2.49 -30.74
CA GLN A 82 22.61 3.69 -29.93
C GLN A 82 21.34 4.54 -30.01
N LEU A 83 20.81 4.91 -28.83
CA LEU A 83 19.68 5.84 -28.75
C LEU A 83 20.07 7.20 -29.32
N ALA A 84 19.15 7.86 -29.99
CA ALA A 84 19.34 9.25 -30.44
C ALA A 84 19.49 10.17 -29.22
N VAL A 85 20.56 10.95 -29.19
CA VAL A 85 20.86 11.87 -28.09
C VAL A 85 20.37 13.26 -28.43
N THR A 86 19.48 13.82 -27.63
CA THR A 86 19.02 15.20 -27.74
C THR A 86 19.48 15.98 -26.52
N GLY A 87 20.28 17.03 -26.72
CA GLY A 87 20.69 17.93 -25.64
C GLY A 87 19.50 18.82 -25.24
N ILE A 88 19.13 18.79 -23.96
CA ILE A 88 18.16 19.73 -23.38
C ILE A 88 18.89 20.93 -22.78
N ARG A 89 20.01 20.68 -22.11
CA ARG A 89 20.89 21.64 -21.52
C ARG A 89 22.34 21.11 -21.61
N HIS A 90 23.34 21.93 -21.27
CA HIS A 90 24.75 21.49 -21.29
C HIS A 90 25.07 20.28 -20.42
N ASP A 91 24.25 20.00 -19.42
CA ASP A 91 24.39 18.91 -18.44
C ASP A 91 23.18 17.94 -18.40
N ILE A 92 22.21 18.08 -19.33
CA ILE A 92 21.02 17.23 -19.42
C ILE A 92 20.87 16.74 -20.85
N PHE A 93 20.86 15.41 -21.01
CA PHE A 93 20.77 14.75 -22.30
C PHE A 93 19.61 13.73 -22.29
N TRP A 94 18.74 13.83 -23.28
CA TRP A 94 17.66 12.90 -23.51
C TRP A 94 18.08 11.86 -24.55
N LEU A 95 17.91 10.59 -24.22
CA LEU A 95 18.18 9.46 -25.10
C LEU A 95 16.85 8.74 -25.36
N SER A 96 16.43 8.69 -26.62
CA SER A 96 15.20 8.02 -27.02
C SER A 96 15.39 7.26 -28.31
N SER A 97 14.52 6.26 -28.53
CA SER A 97 14.39 5.55 -29.79
C SER A 97 12.95 5.50 -30.22
N ALA A 98 12.70 5.63 -31.52
CA ALA A 98 11.33 5.53 -32.07
C ALA A 98 10.69 4.14 -31.84
N ASN A 99 11.52 3.12 -31.61
CA ASN A 99 11.08 1.72 -31.46
C ASN A 99 11.03 1.24 -30.01
N GLN A 100 11.32 2.12 -29.03
CA GLN A 100 11.34 1.77 -27.60
C GLN A 100 10.29 2.51 -26.83
N SER A 101 9.71 1.86 -25.82
CA SER A 101 8.76 2.42 -24.90
C SER A 101 9.41 3.12 -23.70
N ILE A 102 10.73 3.01 -23.56
CA ILE A 102 11.52 3.49 -22.43
C ILE A 102 12.49 4.57 -22.90
N ASP A 103 12.49 5.69 -22.18
CA ASP A 103 13.44 6.78 -22.37
C ASP A 103 14.52 6.76 -21.29
N ALA A 104 15.71 7.29 -21.63
CA ALA A 104 16.76 7.56 -20.66
C ALA A 104 17.12 9.04 -20.63
N ILE A 105 17.44 9.56 -19.46
CA ILE A 105 17.91 10.94 -19.25
C ILE A 105 19.21 10.88 -18.47
N VAL A 106 20.22 11.54 -18.98
CA VAL A 106 21.52 11.69 -18.33
C VAL A 106 21.63 13.09 -17.74
N PHE A 107 21.92 13.17 -16.46
CA PHE A 107 22.22 14.40 -15.72
C PHE A 107 23.70 14.41 -15.33
N GLY A 108 24.49 15.24 -15.93
CA GLY A 108 25.94 15.34 -15.69
C GLY A 108 26.69 15.84 -16.92
N ASN A 109 28.01 15.80 -16.86
CA ASN A 109 28.82 16.20 -18.00
C ASN A 109 28.60 15.30 -19.21
N ASN A 110 28.51 15.89 -20.41
CA ASN A 110 28.38 15.14 -21.66
C ASN A 110 29.63 14.32 -21.95
N LYS A 111 29.68 13.14 -21.38
CA LYS A 111 30.71 12.16 -21.72
C LYS A 111 30.06 11.08 -22.59
N GLN A 112 30.72 10.74 -23.68
CA GLN A 112 30.26 9.62 -24.53
C GLN A 112 30.05 8.34 -23.72
N SER A 113 30.87 8.11 -22.68
CA SER A 113 30.73 6.98 -21.76
C SER A 113 29.38 6.96 -21.00
N SER A 114 28.88 8.15 -20.59
CA SER A 114 27.61 8.28 -19.88
C SER A 114 26.41 7.97 -20.79
N ASN A 115 26.46 8.44 -22.04
CA ASN A 115 25.43 8.17 -23.05
C ASN A 115 25.39 6.68 -23.44
N VAL A 116 26.56 6.06 -23.59
CA VAL A 116 26.67 4.61 -23.85
C VAL A 116 26.11 3.81 -22.67
N LEU A 117 26.43 4.21 -21.44
CA LEU A 117 25.87 3.56 -20.26
C LEU A 117 24.35 3.71 -20.22
N ALA A 118 23.83 4.92 -20.41
CA ALA A 118 22.40 5.20 -20.42
C ALA A 118 21.66 4.35 -21.47
N SER A 119 22.22 4.23 -22.69
CA SER A 119 21.66 3.39 -23.75
C SER A 119 21.63 1.89 -23.35
N LYS A 120 22.70 1.39 -22.73
CA LYS A 120 22.73 0.01 -22.23
C LYS A 120 21.69 -0.24 -21.13
N LEU A 121 21.55 0.70 -20.21
CA LEU A 121 20.57 0.61 -19.14
C LEU A 121 19.14 0.68 -19.68
N ALA A 122 18.87 1.60 -20.61
CA ALA A 122 17.57 1.68 -21.28
C ALA A 122 17.22 0.39 -22.03
N ASN A 123 18.14 -0.15 -22.82
CA ASN A 123 17.92 -1.41 -23.53
C ASN A 123 17.68 -2.60 -22.56
N TYR A 124 18.39 -2.65 -21.45
CA TYR A 124 18.14 -3.66 -20.42
C TYR A 124 16.76 -3.51 -19.79
N MET A 125 16.38 -2.29 -19.42
CA MET A 125 15.07 -2.04 -18.81
C MET A 125 13.93 -2.20 -19.81
N GLU A 126 14.14 -1.95 -21.12
CA GLU A 126 13.16 -2.26 -22.17
C GLU A 126 12.83 -3.77 -22.20
N ILE A 127 13.84 -4.63 -22.04
CA ILE A 127 13.63 -6.08 -21.97
C ILE A 127 12.83 -6.45 -20.69
N VAL A 128 13.12 -5.78 -19.58
CA VAL A 128 12.51 -6.09 -18.27
C VAL A 128 11.10 -5.49 -18.14
N TRP A 129 10.91 -4.26 -18.59
CA TRP A 129 9.69 -3.47 -18.35
C TRP A 129 8.85 -3.21 -19.62
N GLY A 130 9.44 -3.29 -20.80
CA GLY A 130 8.82 -2.82 -22.03
C GLY A 130 7.44 -3.40 -22.35
N ALA A 131 7.15 -4.61 -21.86
CA ALA A 131 5.83 -5.24 -21.98
C ALA A 131 4.87 -4.92 -20.83
N ARG A 132 5.31 -4.19 -19.81
CA ARG A 132 4.52 -3.87 -18.61
C ARG A 132 3.96 -2.45 -18.71
N ASN A 133 2.64 -2.29 -18.60
CA ASN A 133 1.98 -0.99 -18.49
C ASN A 133 2.08 -0.40 -17.08
N GLU A 134 3.18 -0.61 -16.38
CA GLU A 134 3.40 -0.12 -15.04
C GLU A 134 4.31 1.12 -15.06
N TYR A 135 4.05 2.04 -14.15
CA TYR A 135 4.83 3.26 -14.00
C TYR A 135 6.04 2.98 -13.10
N ASN A 136 7.18 2.68 -13.72
CA ASN A 136 8.42 2.40 -13.01
C ASN A 136 9.53 3.34 -13.49
N SER A 137 10.38 3.76 -12.57
CA SER A 137 11.60 4.52 -12.86
C SER A 137 12.79 3.87 -12.19
N MET A 138 13.92 3.86 -12.88
CA MET A 138 15.19 3.41 -12.36
C MET A 138 16.18 4.58 -12.41
N TYR A 139 16.90 4.79 -11.33
CA TYR A 139 17.96 5.77 -11.21
C TYR A 139 19.28 5.07 -10.92
N TYR A 140 20.30 5.40 -11.70
CA TYR A 140 21.67 4.98 -11.46
C TYR A 140 22.52 6.20 -11.17
N LEU A 141 23.10 6.28 -9.98
CA LEU A 141 24.05 7.31 -9.58
C LEU A 141 25.45 6.72 -9.56
N ASN A 142 26.36 7.31 -10.34
CA ASN A 142 27.78 7.00 -10.29
C ASN A 142 28.42 7.74 -9.10
N GLY A 143 28.96 7.02 -8.12
CA GLY A 143 29.57 7.61 -6.93
C GLY A 143 30.90 8.33 -7.20
N LEU A 144 31.53 8.13 -8.37
CA LEU A 144 32.82 8.73 -8.70
C LEU A 144 32.68 10.13 -9.28
N ASP A 145 31.70 10.36 -10.13
CA ASP A 145 31.54 11.63 -10.86
C ASP A 145 30.16 12.28 -10.68
N ASN A 146 29.33 11.69 -9.82
CA ASN A 146 27.96 12.14 -9.53
C ASN A 146 27.04 12.22 -10.77
N THR A 147 27.38 11.52 -11.85
CA THR A 147 26.48 11.40 -13.00
C THR A 147 25.27 10.57 -12.63
N LEU A 148 24.07 11.11 -12.86
CA LEU A 148 22.81 10.43 -12.65
C LEU A 148 22.19 10.02 -13.98
N VAL A 149 21.80 8.77 -14.11
CA VAL A 149 21.03 8.24 -15.23
C VAL A 149 19.65 7.86 -14.73
N LEU A 150 18.62 8.45 -15.33
CA LEU A 150 17.22 8.08 -15.13
C LEU A 150 16.76 7.25 -16.34
N VAL A 151 16.19 6.10 -16.09
CA VAL A 151 15.49 5.28 -17.08
C VAL A 151 14.04 5.13 -16.63
N THR A 152 13.10 5.47 -17.49
CA THR A 152 11.70 5.52 -17.10
C THR A 152 10.77 5.13 -18.25
N THR A 153 9.60 4.61 -17.92
CA THR A 153 8.53 4.42 -18.88
C THR A 153 7.93 5.76 -19.31
N HIS A 154 7.53 5.89 -20.57
CA HIS A 154 7.03 7.15 -21.16
C HIS A 154 5.90 7.82 -20.38
N SER A 155 5.14 7.04 -19.64
CA SER A 155 3.92 7.49 -18.95
C SER A 155 4.20 8.28 -17.65
N ILE A 156 5.38 8.16 -17.03
CA ILE A 156 5.70 8.89 -15.79
C ILE A 156 5.97 10.37 -16.05
N LEU A 157 6.66 10.67 -17.13
CA LEU A 157 6.89 12.04 -17.53
C LEU A 157 5.80 12.49 -18.47
N LYS A 158 4.85 13.31 -18.01
CA LYS A 158 3.88 13.95 -18.89
C LYS A 158 4.63 14.64 -20.04
N PRO A 159 4.20 14.49 -21.29
CA PRO A 159 4.86 15.10 -22.46
C PRO A 159 5.17 16.60 -22.25
N GLU A 160 4.28 17.31 -21.55
CA GLU A 160 4.39 18.72 -21.23
C GLU A 160 5.53 19.04 -20.22
N LEU A 161 5.90 18.11 -19.37
CA LEU A 161 6.94 18.27 -18.34
C LEU A 161 8.30 17.80 -18.83
N ARG A 162 8.36 16.92 -19.83
CA ARG A 162 9.61 16.36 -20.38
C ARG A 162 10.59 17.44 -20.83
N PHE A 163 10.09 18.55 -21.36
CA PHE A 163 10.87 19.65 -21.91
C PHE A 163 10.96 20.86 -20.99
N LYS A 164 10.36 20.80 -19.78
CA LYS A 164 10.56 21.88 -18.79
C LYS A 164 11.89 21.68 -18.09
N GLU A 165 12.87 22.46 -18.47
CA GLU A 165 14.22 22.44 -17.90
C GLU A 165 14.22 22.53 -16.37
N SER A 166 13.40 23.42 -15.79
CA SER A 166 13.25 23.57 -14.34
C SER A 166 12.78 22.27 -13.65
N TYR A 167 11.84 21.55 -14.25
CA TYR A 167 11.33 20.30 -13.69
C TYR A 167 12.40 19.20 -13.71
N LEU A 168 13.09 19.04 -14.83
CA LEU A 168 14.16 18.04 -14.97
C LEU A 168 15.32 18.33 -14.01
N THR A 169 15.72 19.61 -13.88
CA THR A 169 16.78 20.02 -12.97
C THR A 169 16.38 19.73 -11.51
N LEU A 170 15.17 20.12 -11.10
CA LEU A 170 14.67 19.90 -9.75
C LEU A 170 14.62 18.39 -9.43
N THR A 171 14.09 17.58 -10.35
CA THR A 171 14.04 16.12 -10.20
C THR A 171 15.44 15.53 -10.04
N ALA A 172 16.43 15.98 -10.83
CA ALA A 172 17.80 15.50 -10.73
C ALA A 172 18.46 15.91 -9.40
N GLU A 173 18.26 17.13 -8.97
CA GLU A 173 18.85 17.65 -7.73
C GLU A 173 18.26 16.97 -6.51
N GLU A 174 16.93 16.86 -6.43
CA GLU A 174 16.25 16.18 -5.33
C GLU A 174 16.64 14.70 -5.24
N LYS A 175 16.58 13.97 -6.35
CA LYS A 175 16.95 12.54 -6.37
C LYS A 175 18.43 12.32 -6.07
N ARG A 176 19.30 13.15 -6.61
CA ARG A 176 20.75 13.06 -6.34
C ARG A 176 21.04 13.32 -4.87
N ALA A 177 20.47 14.39 -4.30
CA ALA A 177 20.65 14.73 -2.89
C ALA A 177 20.13 13.61 -1.98
N ASP A 178 18.95 13.07 -2.28
CA ASP A 178 18.33 11.98 -1.54
C ASP A 178 19.17 10.68 -1.62
N MET A 179 19.66 10.33 -2.81
CA MET A 179 20.54 9.17 -3.02
C MET A 179 21.89 9.32 -2.30
N LEU A 180 22.48 10.52 -2.27
CA LEU A 180 23.74 10.78 -1.59
C LEU A 180 23.57 10.84 -0.07
N THR A 181 22.55 11.49 0.43
CA THR A 181 22.31 11.64 1.87
C THR A 181 22.13 10.29 2.54
N GLN A 182 21.40 9.39 1.91
CA GLN A 182 21.17 8.05 2.47
C GLN A 182 22.38 7.13 2.32
N SER A 183 23.29 7.39 1.40
CA SER A 183 24.52 6.61 1.24
C SER A 183 25.51 6.80 2.38
N THR A 184 25.38 7.88 3.17
CA THR A 184 26.20 8.12 4.37
C THR A 184 25.81 7.25 5.56
N LEU A 185 24.63 6.60 5.52
CA LEU A 185 24.22 5.60 6.50
C LEU A 185 24.92 4.26 6.19
N LEU A 186 26.20 4.19 6.48
CA LEU A 186 27.12 3.11 6.12
C LEU A 186 26.68 1.70 6.51
N ASP A 187 25.74 1.55 7.43
CA ASP A 187 25.29 0.26 7.94
C ASP A 187 24.15 -0.39 7.11
N ARG A 188 23.58 0.33 6.15
CA ARG A 188 22.43 -0.18 5.38
C ARG A 188 22.73 -0.17 3.88
N ARG A 189 23.01 -1.35 3.34
CA ARG A 189 23.13 -1.52 1.88
C ARG A 189 21.81 -1.33 1.14
N GLU A 190 20.69 -1.53 1.85
CA GLU A 190 19.34 -1.58 1.28
C GLU A 190 18.40 -0.66 2.05
N ILE A 191 17.70 0.18 1.32
CA ILE A 191 16.72 1.12 1.88
C ILE A 191 15.41 1.01 1.10
N ILE A 192 14.31 0.88 1.84
CA ILE A 192 12.95 0.94 1.31
C ILE A 192 12.29 2.18 1.91
N SER A 193 11.80 3.09 1.07
CA SER A 193 11.07 4.26 1.55
C SER A 193 9.67 3.89 1.99
N ASN A 194 9.05 4.77 2.76
CA ASN A 194 7.61 4.69 2.98
C ASN A 194 6.85 4.86 1.66
N ILE A 195 5.59 4.40 1.63
CA ILE A 195 4.69 4.58 0.50
C ILE A 195 4.41 6.07 0.32
N GLN A 196 4.56 6.54 -0.91
CA GLN A 196 4.32 7.91 -1.32
C GLN A 196 3.21 7.94 -2.36
N LYS A 197 2.46 9.05 -2.41
CA LYS A 197 1.40 9.26 -3.38
C LYS A 197 1.80 10.36 -4.35
N TYR A 198 1.79 10.04 -5.65
CA TYR A 198 1.92 11.03 -6.70
C TYR A 198 0.55 11.61 -7.03
N SER A 199 0.34 12.87 -6.63
CA SER A 199 -0.98 13.49 -6.58
C SER A 199 -1.73 13.60 -7.93
N PRO A 200 -1.10 13.93 -9.08
CA PRO A 200 -1.84 14.08 -10.33
C PRO A 200 -2.51 12.79 -10.83
N ASP A 201 -1.89 11.64 -10.56
CA ASP A 201 -2.31 10.36 -11.15
C ASP A 201 -2.82 9.36 -10.10
N ASN A 202 -2.96 9.79 -8.83
CA ASN A 202 -3.30 8.91 -7.70
C ASN A 202 -2.44 7.65 -7.64
N LEU A 203 -1.18 7.76 -8.05
CA LEU A 203 -0.23 6.67 -8.11
C LEU A 203 0.43 6.50 -6.74
N PHE A 204 0.33 5.30 -6.16
CA PHE A 204 1.09 4.94 -4.97
C PHE A 204 2.36 4.22 -5.38
N TYR A 205 3.49 4.66 -4.82
CA TYR A 205 4.79 4.07 -5.09
C TYR A 205 5.64 4.03 -3.83
N TYR A 206 6.65 3.18 -3.84
CA TYR A 206 7.75 3.18 -2.88
C TYR A 206 9.07 3.23 -3.63
N THR A 207 10.11 3.71 -2.96
CA THR A 207 11.46 3.72 -3.51
C THR A 207 12.26 2.59 -2.88
N TYR A 208 12.76 1.69 -3.71
CA TYR A 208 13.76 0.68 -3.33
C TYR A 208 15.13 1.13 -3.77
N ARG A 209 16.11 1.08 -2.86
CA ARG A 209 17.47 1.56 -3.12
C ARG A 209 18.50 0.57 -2.64
N LEU A 210 19.50 0.34 -3.48
CA LEU A 210 20.64 -0.53 -3.21
C LEU A 210 21.95 0.21 -3.44
N MET A 211 22.84 0.14 -2.45
CA MET A 211 24.15 0.78 -2.48
C MET A 211 25.26 -0.22 -2.73
N PHE A 212 26.17 0.13 -3.62
CA PHE A 212 27.36 -0.64 -3.93
C PHE A 212 28.59 0.15 -3.52
N ASN A 213 29.30 -0.37 -2.54
CA ASN A 213 30.50 0.26 -1.96
C ASN A 213 31.72 -0.61 -2.21
N SER A 214 32.83 0.02 -2.55
CA SER A 214 34.18 -0.51 -2.38
C SER A 214 34.74 -0.07 -1.04
N PRO A 215 35.76 -0.70 -0.47
CA PRO A 215 36.35 -0.29 0.80
C PRO A 215 36.66 1.22 0.80
N GLY A 216 35.97 1.97 1.65
CA GLY A 216 36.15 3.42 1.81
C GLY A 216 35.55 4.32 0.74
N GLN A 217 34.85 3.79 -0.28
CA GLN A 217 34.31 4.61 -1.36
C GLN A 217 32.96 4.11 -1.85
N LEU A 218 31.99 5.01 -2.01
CA LEU A 218 30.74 4.74 -2.72
C LEU A 218 31.03 4.53 -4.20
N THR A 219 30.70 3.36 -4.73
CA THR A 219 30.88 3.05 -6.15
C THR A 219 29.67 3.47 -6.97
N SER A 220 28.47 3.09 -6.54
CA SER A 220 27.23 3.47 -7.20
C SER A 220 26.03 3.27 -6.28
N VAL A 221 24.95 3.99 -6.58
CA VAL A 221 23.62 3.80 -5.96
C VAL A 221 22.64 3.52 -7.07
N ILE A 222 21.84 2.48 -6.88
CA ILE A 222 20.74 2.12 -7.79
C ILE A 222 19.44 2.24 -7.01
N SER A 223 18.50 2.99 -7.58
CA SER A 223 17.21 3.28 -6.96
C SER A 223 16.09 3.00 -7.95
N PHE A 224 14.99 2.44 -7.46
CA PHE A 224 13.77 2.21 -8.23
C PHE A 224 12.61 2.89 -7.54
N ASP A 225 11.81 3.64 -8.30
CA ASP A 225 10.49 4.08 -7.86
C ASP A 225 9.47 3.10 -8.45
N ILE A 226 8.79 2.34 -7.58
CA ILE A 226 8.01 1.17 -7.95
C ILE A 226 6.55 1.43 -7.63
N SER A 227 5.69 1.35 -8.65
CA SER A 227 4.25 1.44 -8.46
C SER A 227 3.71 0.22 -7.72
N ILE A 228 2.83 0.48 -6.74
CA ILE A 228 2.13 -0.56 -5.99
C ILE A 228 0.62 -0.55 -6.23
N ASN A 229 0.12 0.24 -7.17
CA ASN A 229 -1.32 0.33 -7.43
C ASN A 229 -1.93 -1.04 -7.76
N SER A 230 -1.23 -1.87 -8.51
CA SER A 230 -1.64 -3.24 -8.84
C SER A 230 -1.64 -4.20 -7.66
N LEU A 231 -0.91 -3.86 -6.57
CA LEU A 231 -0.82 -4.68 -5.36
C LEU A 231 -1.89 -4.31 -4.33
N ILE A 232 -2.43 -3.08 -4.39
CA ILE A 232 -3.43 -2.61 -3.45
C ILE A 232 -4.75 -3.32 -3.75
N PRO A 233 -5.30 -4.09 -2.79
CA PRO A 233 -6.60 -4.71 -2.97
C PRO A 233 -7.68 -3.67 -3.24
N PRO A 234 -8.66 -3.93 -4.14
CA PRO A 234 -9.66 -2.94 -4.56
C PRO A 234 -10.57 -2.45 -3.42
N ASN A 235 -10.66 -3.20 -2.35
CA ASN A 235 -11.44 -2.88 -1.16
C ASN A 235 -10.62 -2.12 -0.09
N LEU A 236 -9.37 -1.78 -0.37
CA LEU A 236 -8.48 -1.06 0.54
C LEU A 236 -8.04 0.27 -0.08
N ASN A 237 -7.84 1.26 0.76
CA ASN A 237 -7.32 2.56 0.33
C ASN A 237 -5.81 2.62 0.53
N GLY A 238 -5.08 2.97 -0.52
CA GLY A 238 -3.63 3.10 -0.54
C GLY A 238 -3.08 4.13 0.45
N ASP A 239 -3.83 5.19 0.76
CA ASP A 239 -3.41 6.24 1.70
C ASP A 239 -3.17 5.72 3.14
N PHE A 240 -3.69 4.55 3.48
CA PHE A 240 -3.56 3.97 4.82
C PHE A 240 -2.44 2.94 4.95
N PHE A 241 -1.72 2.66 3.86
CA PHE A 241 -0.56 1.79 3.90
C PHE A 241 0.71 2.58 4.19
N THR A 242 1.58 2.02 5.05
CA THR A 242 2.91 2.55 5.32
C THR A 242 3.94 1.42 5.38
N ILE A 243 5.17 1.71 4.93
CA ILE A 243 6.30 0.79 5.07
C ILE A 243 7.30 1.45 6.02
N ASN A 244 7.66 0.77 7.09
CA ASN A 244 8.63 1.27 8.05
C ASN A 244 9.61 0.16 8.45
N THR A 245 10.74 0.55 9.01
CA THR A 245 11.70 -0.41 9.58
C THR A 245 11.06 -1.15 10.75
N ARG A 246 11.33 -2.44 10.84
CA ARG A 246 10.86 -3.29 11.93
C ARG A 246 11.46 -2.81 13.25
N PRO A 247 10.66 -2.61 14.32
CA PRO A 247 11.19 -2.24 15.62
C PRO A 247 12.04 -3.40 16.18
N ALA A 248 13.19 -3.08 16.72
CA ALA A 248 14.12 -4.07 17.31
C ALA A 248 13.51 -4.86 18.48
N SER A 249 12.49 -4.29 19.15
CA SER A 249 11.82 -4.88 20.31
C SER A 249 10.81 -5.97 19.97
N THR A 250 10.32 -6.03 18.74
CA THR A 250 9.40 -7.08 18.29
C THR A 250 10.19 -8.22 17.67
N GLY A 251 10.70 -9.13 18.49
CA GLY A 251 11.43 -10.33 18.03
C GLY A 251 10.57 -11.35 17.27
N SER A 252 9.27 -11.13 17.10
CA SER A 252 8.39 -12.01 16.36
C SER A 252 8.27 -11.58 14.90
N ASN A 253 8.58 -12.49 13.99
CA ASN A 253 8.28 -12.37 12.56
C ASN A 253 6.79 -12.62 12.25
N GLU A 254 5.93 -12.55 13.27
CA GLU A 254 4.54 -12.89 13.11
C GLU A 254 3.68 -11.65 12.79
N PRO A 255 2.69 -11.80 11.91
CA PRO A 255 1.70 -10.76 11.67
C PRO A 255 0.94 -10.48 12.98
N HIS A 256 0.76 -9.21 13.30
CA HIS A 256 -0.02 -8.86 14.48
C HIS A 256 -0.97 -7.70 14.22
N THR A 257 -1.98 -7.60 15.08
CA THR A 257 -2.98 -6.55 15.03
C THR A 257 -3.06 -5.89 16.39
N THR A 258 -2.89 -4.58 16.43
CA THR A 258 -2.87 -3.81 17.68
C THR A 258 -3.73 -2.57 17.60
N TRP A 259 -4.34 -2.18 18.72
CA TRP A 259 -5.01 -0.90 18.85
C TRP A 259 -4.03 0.17 19.32
N VAL A 260 -3.95 1.28 18.57
CA VAL A 260 -3.17 2.45 18.93
C VAL A 260 -4.09 3.67 18.87
N GLY A 261 -4.50 4.16 20.05
CA GLY A 261 -5.52 5.21 20.15
C GLY A 261 -6.84 4.77 19.53
N THR A 262 -7.30 5.49 18.52
CA THR A 262 -8.55 5.21 17.79
C THR A 262 -8.34 4.42 16.50
N ASN A 263 -7.13 3.95 16.24
CA ASN A 263 -6.80 3.21 15.02
C ASN A 263 -6.46 1.76 15.34
N LEU A 264 -7.00 0.85 14.55
CA LEU A 264 -6.57 -0.54 14.49
C LEU A 264 -5.45 -0.64 13.45
N ILE A 265 -4.27 -1.06 13.88
CA ILE A 265 -3.09 -1.20 13.05
C ILE A 265 -2.85 -2.68 12.78
N PHE A 266 -2.89 -3.04 11.53
CA PHE A 266 -2.46 -4.34 11.04
C PHE A 266 -1.01 -4.22 10.61
N SER A 267 -0.17 -5.16 10.99
CA SER A 267 1.23 -5.19 10.61
C SER A 267 1.64 -6.56 10.10
N HIS A 268 2.44 -6.55 9.03
CA HIS A 268 2.98 -7.77 8.43
C HIS A 268 4.44 -7.56 8.04
N PRO A 269 5.37 -8.45 8.41
CA PRO A 269 6.74 -8.38 7.97
C PRO A 269 6.83 -8.56 6.44
N ILE A 270 7.76 -7.86 5.82
CA ILE A 270 8.13 -8.10 4.42
C ILE A 270 9.33 -9.05 4.44
N ASP A 271 9.10 -10.29 4.00
CA ASP A 271 10.09 -11.35 4.09
C ASP A 271 11.40 -10.99 3.38
N GLY A 272 12.52 -11.45 3.95
CA GLY A 272 13.85 -11.15 3.40
C GLY A 272 14.32 -9.71 3.58
N THR A 273 13.58 -8.87 4.31
CA THR A 273 13.92 -7.47 4.58
C THR A 273 13.84 -7.12 6.07
N SER A 274 14.41 -5.97 6.46
CA SER A 274 14.23 -5.39 7.80
C SER A 274 12.99 -4.49 7.89
N TYR A 275 12.07 -4.55 6.93
CA TYR A 275 10.91 -3.69 6.84
C TYR A 275 9.62 -4.43 7.13
N GLN A 276 8.60 -3.66 7.48
CA GLN A 276 7.28 -4.14 7.82
C GLN A 276 6.22 -3.25 7.16
N LEU A 277 5.20 -3.89 6.60
CA LEU A 277 4.04 -3.23 6.02
C LEU A 277 2.99 -3.02 7.10
N TYR A 278 2.45 -1.82 7.20
CA TYR A 278 1.39 -1.44 8.13
C TYR A 278 0.16 -0.99 7.35
N TYR A 279 -1.00 -1.31 7.87
CA TYR A 279 -2.28 -0.80 7.40
C TYR A 279 -3.08 -0.23 8.55
N HIS A 280 -3.48 1.03 8.46
CA HIS A 280 -4.15 1.78 9.50
C HIS A 280 -5.65 1.87 9.21
N VAL A 281 -6.49 1.44 10.16
CA VAL A 281 -7.95 1.50 10.03
C VAL A 281 -8.53 2.25 11.22
N SER A 282 -9.23 3.35 10.96
CA SER A 282 -9.88 4.10 12.04
C SER A 282 -11.06 3.34 12.64
N LEU A 283 -11.28 3.48 13.94
CA LEU A 283 -12.45 2.93 14.64
C LEU A 283 -13.76 3.35 13.96
N LYS A 284 -13.84 4.59 13.50
CA LYS A 284 -15.01 5.11 12.77
C LYS A 284 -15.29 4.26 11.50
N SER A 285 -14.26 3.96 10.73
CA SER A 285 -14.40 3.13 9.51
C SER A 285 -14.84 1.71 9.85
N ILE A 286 -14.31 1.12 10.93
CA ILE A 286 -14.70 -0.21 11.38
C ILE A 286 -16.18 -0.22 11.77
N ILE A 287 -16.61 0.74 12.60
CA ILE A 287 -18.01 0.85 13.04
C ILE A 287 -18.93 1.02 11.83
N PHE A 288 -18.59 1.91 10.90
CA PHE A 288 -19.39 2.12 9.69
C PHE A 288 -19.53 0.84 8.85
N ASN A 289 -18.44 0.09 8.67
CA ASN A 289 -18.47 -1.17 7.92
C ASN A 289 -19.31 -2.24 8.64
N VAL A 290 -19.14 -2.37 9.97
CA VAL A 290 -19.87 -3.36 10.78
C VAL A 290 -21.37 -3.04 10.79
N ILE A 291 -21.74 -1.78 11.00
CA ILE A 291 -23.15 -1.35 11.01
C ILE A 291 -23.74 -1.46 9.59
N GLY A 292 -23.04 -0.96 8.58
CA GLY A 292 -23.52 -0.96 7.20
C GLY A 292 -23.84 -2.35 6.69
N TYR A 293 -22.97 -3.32 6.95
CA TYR A 293 -23.20 -4.71 6.58
C TYR A 293 -24.39 -5.34 7.31
N ASN A 294 -24.54 -5.02 8.58
CA ASN A 294 -25.60 -5.59 9.42
C ASN A 294 -26.88 -4.74 9.43
N LEU A 295 -26.98 -3.70 8.59
CA LEU A 295 -28.09 -2.73 8.62
C LEU A 295 -29.47 -3.40 8.52
N TRP A 296 -29.64 -4.35 7.57
CA TRP A 296 -30.89 -5.08 7.40
C TRP A 296 -31.25 -5.94 8.59
N LEU A 297 -30.26 -6.62 9.16
CA LEU A 297 -30.44 -7.46 10.34
C LEU A 297 -30.80 -6.60 11.56
N MET A 298 -30.11 -5.48 11.76
CA MET A 298 -30.41 -4.54 12.84
C MET A 298 -31.82 -3.95 12.70
N THR A 299 -32.20 -3.53 11.49
CA THR A 299 -33.52 -2.97 11.21
C THR A 299 -34.60 -4.01 11.45
N GLY A 300 -34.42 -5.26 10.96
CA GLY A 300 -35.34 -6.35 11.21
C GLY A 300 -35.51 -6.69 12.69
N MET A 301 -34.42 -6.72 13.45
CA MET A 301 -34.48 -6.94 14.91
C MET A 301 -35.16 -5.79 15.66
N LEU A 302 -34.87 -4.54 15.29
CA LEU A 302 -35.56 -3.38 15.89
C LEU A 302 -37.07 -3.42 15.66
N ILE A 303 -37.50 -3.80 14.44
CA ILE A 303 -38.92 -3.99 14.11
C ILE A 303 -39.52 -5.08 14.98
N MET A 304 -38.85 -6.24 15.12
CA MET A 304 -39.34 -7.33 15.98
C MET A 304 -39.43 -6.92 17.45
N ILE A 305 -38.44 -6.21 17.98
CA ILE A 305 -38.47 -5.68 19.35
C ILE A 305 -39.62 -4.70 19.51
N PHE A 306 -39.84 -3.80 18.55
CA PHE A 306 -40.95 -2.83 18.57
C PHE A 306 -42.30 -3.53 18.60
N PHE A 307 -42.53 -4.55 17.75
CA PHE A 307 -43.76 -5.32 17.76
C PHE A 307 -43.93 -6.13 19.07
N ALA A 308 -42.88 -6.72 19.61
CA ALA A 308 -42.91 -7.40 20.89
C ALA A 308 -43.36 -6.48 22.03
N LEU A 309 -42.81 -5.23 22.05
CA LEU A 309 -43.18 -4.21 23.02
C LEU A 309 -44.65 -3.77 22.86
N LEU A 310 -45.12 -3.56 21.62
CA LEU A 310 -46.52 -3.22 21.35
C LEU A 310 -47.47 -4.32 21.83
N ILE A 311 -47.18 -5.58 21.54
CA ILE A 311 -47.97 -6.74 22.00
C ILE A 311 -47.99 -6.77 23.52
N MET A 312 -46.85 -6.57 24.18
CA MET A 312 -46.73 -6.53 25.62
C MET A 312 -47.60 -5.40 26.25
N LEU A 313 -47.57 -4.20 25.67
CA LEU A 313 -48.37 -3.06 26.12
C LEU A 313 -49.87 -3.33 25.91
N PHE A 314 -50.26 -3.92 24.78
CA PHE A 314 -51.64 -4.27 24.49
C PHE A 314 -52.18 -5.31 25.49
N ILE A 315 -51.40 -6.38 25.76
CA ILE A 315 -51.72 -7.39 26.75
C ILE A 315 -51.86 -6.77 28.14
N ARG A 316 -50.93 -5.90 28.55
CA ARG A 316 -50.99 -5.19 29.84
C ARG A 316 -52.26 -4.34 29.96
N LYS A 317 -52.59 -3.55 28.91
CA LYS A 317 -53.80 -2.72 28.92
C LYS A 317 -55.08 -3.55 29.01
N ARG A 318 -55.13 -4.68 28.29
CA ARG A 318 -56.34 -5.54 28.26
C ARG A 318 -56.52 -6.39 29.50
N LEU A 319 -55.43 -6.80 30.18
CA LEU A 319 -55.49 -7.66 31.38
C LEU A 319 -55.55 -6.89 32.70
N ILE A 320 -55.04 -5.63 32.75
CA ILE A 320 -54.93 -4.87 33.99
C ILE A 320 -56.00 -3.78 34.09
N SER A 321 -56.51 -3.25 32.96
CA SER A 321 -57.48 -2.15 32.90
C SER A 321 -58.98 -2.55 33.17
N PRO A 322 -59.43 -3.81 33.05
CA PRO A 322 -60.87 -4.10 33.30
C PRO A 322 -61.27 -4.06 34.78
N ASN A 323 -60.34 -4.06 35.73
CA ASN A 323 -60.66 -4.16 37.17
C ASN A 323 -60.86 -2.80 37.91
N THR A 324 -60.75 -1.67 37.20
CA THR A 324 -60.92 -0.34 37.82
C THR A 324 -62.27 0.29 37.60
N ASN A 325 -63.19 -0.37 36.83
CA ASN A 325 -64.55 0.15 36.60
C ASN A 325 -65.66 -0.66 37.30
N MET A 326 -65.34 -1.42 38.33
CA MET A 326 -66.33 -2.02 39.24
C MET A 326 -66.00 -1.65 40.68
N LEU A 327 -66.22 -0.41 41.00
CA LEU A 327 -66.45 0.16 42.37
C LEU A 327 -67.40 1.34 42.25
#